data_249d80b2fb246b169536a671485a45ce
#
_entry.id   249d80b2fb246b169536a671485a45ce
#
_cell.length_a   1.000
_cell.length_b   1.000
_cell.length_c   1.000
_cell.angle_alpha   90.00
_cell.angle_beta   90.00
_cell.angle_gamma   90.00
#
_symmetry.space_group_name_H-M   'P 1'
#
loop_
_entity.id
_entity.type
_entity.pdbx_description
1 polymer ?
#
loop_
_entity_poly.entity_id
_entity_poly.type
_entity_poly.pdbx_seq_one_letter_code
_entity_poly.pdbx_strand_id
1 'polypeptide(L)'
;FITRVSNAAGGVHVRLSPYDNRVVDIRFFDSKGQDLSKSAERNIERVFFREDFRRVYLDEIGEIFYATEVYERYSKAFLAAVNVEAIREANPYIVVDFANAPTAEVLTPLLIEMNCRVAALNAAVNQQKMSIPPEEFQRSLQQLALICEVLETAIGVRLDVGGERVFVVDDRG
;
A
#
# COMPACT_ATOMS: atom_id res chain seq x y z
N PHE A 1 1.64 -6.89 -8.60
CA PHE A 1 0.73 -8.06 -8.57
C PHE A 1 -0.34 -7.94 -9.66
N ILE A 2 -1.21 -6.93 -9.61
CA ILE A 2 -2.37 -6.76 -10.51
C ILE A 2 -1.95 -6.78 -11.97
N THR A 3 -0.96 -5.99 -12.37
CA THR A 3 -0.43 -5.91 -13.73
C THR A 3 -0.11 -7.30 -14.29
N ARG A 4 0.57 -8.12 -13.48
CA ARG A 4 0.99 -9.47 -13.87
C ARG A 4 -0.20 -10.44 -13.98
N VAL A 5 -1.11 -10.45 -13.01
CA VAL A 5 -2.22 -11.43 -13.00
C VAL A 5 -3.33 -11.08 -14.00
N SER A 6 -3.40 -9.80 -14.41
CA SER A 6 -4.33 -9.35 -15.45
C SER A 6 -3.75 -9.43 -16.87
N ASN A 7 -2.50 -9.91 -17.03
CA ASN A 7 -1.77 -9.89 -18.30
C ASN A 7 -1.77 -8.51 -18.98
N ALA A 8 -1.74 -7.43 -18.16
CA ALA A 8 -1.70 -6.08 -18.67
C ALA A 8 -0.35 -5.76 -19.32
N ALA A 9 -0.33 -4.91 -20.32
CA ALA A 9 0.89 -4.46 -20.98
C ALA A 9 1.80 -3.64 -20.06
N GLY A 10 1.22 -3.02 -19.05
CA GLY A 10 1.91 -2.25 -18.02
C GLY A 10 0.93 -1.76 -16.96
N GLY A 11 1.44 -1.08 -15.95
CA GLY A 11 0.63 -0.52 -14.87
C GLY A 11 1.07 0.90 -14.51
N VAL A 12 0.13 1.66 -13.97
CA VAL A 12 0.38 3.00 -13.43
C VAL A 12 -0.22 3.06 -12.03
N HIS A 13 0.57 3.51 -11.05
CA HIS A 13 0.12 3.77 -9.69
C HIS A 13 0.23 5.26 -9.42
N VAL A 14 -0.87 5.86 -9.03
CA VAL A 14 -0.96 7.28 -8.68
C VAL A 14 -1.30 7.38 -7.20
N ARG A 15 -0.49 8.11 -6.43
CA ARG A 15 -0.69 8.30 -5.00
C ARG A 15 -0.30 9.70 -4.55
N LEU A 16 -0.78 10.12 -3.39
CA LEU A 16 -0.24 11.29 -2.71
C LEU A 16 1.16 11.00 -2.16
N SER A 17 2.03 12.00 -2.22
CA SER A 17 3.32 11.93 -1.53
C SER A 17 3.11 11.80 -0.02
N PRO A 18 3.86 10.94 0.69
CA PRO A 18 3.74 10.78 2.14
C PRO A 18 4.18 12.01 2.94
N TYR A 19 4.85 12.98 2.29
CA TYR A 19 5.45 14.14 2.96
C TYR A 19 4.85 15.48 2.55
N ASP A 20 4.18 15.55 1.41
CA ASP A 20 3.55 16.78 0.88
C ASP A 20 2.25 16.44 0.15
N ASN A 21 1.12 16.84 0.72
CA ASN A 21 -0.20 16.58 0.15
C ASN A 21 -0.50 17.34 -1.16
N ARG A 22 0.40 18.22 -1.60
CA ARG A 22 0.33 18.93 -2.89
C ARG A 22 1.07 18.21 -4.01
N VAL A 23 1.79 17.13 -3.67
CA VAL A 23 2.60 16.35 -4.60
C VAL A 23 1.94 15.01 -4.85
N VAL A 24 1.87 14.63 -6.12
CA VAL A 24 1.39 13.32 -6.56
C VAL A 24 2.57 12.54 -7.12
N ASP A 25 2.80 11.36 -6.58
CA ASP A 25 3.77 10.40 -7.10
C ASP A 25 3.09 9.52 -8.16
N ILE A 26 3.70 9.40 -9.33
CA ILE A 26 3.26 8.51 -10.40
C ILE A 26 4.35 7.48 -10.65
N ARG A 27 4.01 6.20 -10.49
CA ARG A 27 4.91 5.08 -10.73
C ARG A 27 4.41 4.23 -11.89
N PHE A 28 5.34 3.77 -12.70
CA PHE A 28 5.04 2.95 -13.87
C PHE A 28 5.63 1.55 -13.69
N PHE A 29 4.87 0.54 -14.08
CA PHE A 29 5.25 -0.86 -14.02
C PHE A 29 5.25 -1.49 -15.41
N ASP A 30 6.15 -2.44 -15.62
CA ASP A 30 6.14 -3.28 -16.81
C ASP A 30 5.03 -4.38 -16.74
N SER A 31 4.92 -5.18 -17.78
CA SER A 31 3.95 -6.29 -17.84
C SER A 31 4.15 -7.38 -16.78
N LYS A 32 5.33 -7.44 -16.15
CA LYS A 32 5.65 -8.34 -15.03
C LYS A 32 5.29 -7.73 -13.68
N GLY A 33 4.86 -6.47 -13.64
CA GLY A 33 4.56 -5.71 -12.43
C GLY A 33 5.82 -5.26 -11.69
N GLN A 34 6.94 -5.10 -12.39
CA GLN A 34 8.19 -4.53 -11.88
C GLN A 34 8.28 -3.06 -12.25
N ASP A 35 8.94 -2.26 -11.41
CA ASP A 35 9.19 -0.86 -11.73
C ASP A 35 9.94 -0.72 -13.07
N LEU A 36 9.57 0.26 -13.86
CA LEU A 36 10.27 0.55 -15.09
C LEU A 36 11.72 0.97 -14.82
N SER A 37 12.58 0.68 -15.79
CA SER A 37 13.94 1.21 -15.76
C SER A 37 13.93 2.73 -15.90
N LYS A 38 14.94 3.41 -15.34
CA LYS A 38 15.10 4.88 -15.46
C LYS A 38 15.12 5.38 -16.90
N SER A 39 15.59 4.57 -17.84
CA SER A 39 15.58 4.91 -19.26
C SER A 39 14.17 4.88 -19.86
N ALA A 40 13.34 3.91 -19.44
CA ALA A 40 11.95 3.82 -19.87
C ALA A 40 11.11 4.96 -19.26
N GLU A 41 11.31 5.27 -17.98
CA GLU A 41 10.66 6.42 -17.32
C GLU A 41 10.96 7.74 -18.04
N ARG A 42 12.23 8.01 -18.35
CA ARG A 42 12.62 9.21 -19.13
C ARG A 42 11.97 9.29 -20.51
N ASN A 43 11.72 8.15 -21.15
CA ASN A 43 11.00 8.14 -22.41
C ASN A 43 9.53 8.53 -22.23
N ILE A 44 8.87 8.05 -21.17
CA ILE A 44 7.50 8.45 -20.83
C ILE A 44 7.45 9.95 -20.51
N GLU A 45 8.35 10.45 -19.67
CA GLU A 45 8.46 11.88 -19.33
C GLU A 45 8.62 12.72 -20.60
N ARG A 46 9.49 12.28 -21.52
CA ARG A 46 9.72 13.00 -22.80
C ARG A 46 8.45 13.10 -23.64
N VAL A 47 7.70 11.99 -23.76
CA VAL A 47 6.41 11.97 -24.49
C VAL A 47 5.41 12.88 -23.79
N PHE A 48 5.33 12.81 -22.47
CA PHE A 48 4.42 13.62 -21.65
C PHE A 48 4.70 15.13 -21.82
N PHE A 49 5.94 15.57 -21.63
CA PHE A 49 6.31 17.00 -21.72
C PHE A 49 6.29 17.56 -23.12
N ARG A 50 6.44 16.71 -24.14
CA ARG A 50 6.32 17.12 -25.54
C ARG A 50 4.89 17.08 -26.07
N GLU A 51 3.96 16.56 -25.27
CA GLU A 51 2.57 16.32 -25.69
C GLU A 51 2.47 15.47 -26.98
N ASP A 52 3.45 14.57 -27.19
CA ASP A 52 3.58 13.74 -28.38
C ASP A 52 2.77 12.45 -28.21
N PHE A 53 1.45 12.62 -27.95
CA PHE A 53 0.53 11.48 -27.83
C PHE A 53 -0.18 11.24 -29.16
N ARG A 54 -0.37 9.96 -29.48
CA ARG A 54 -1.26 9.58 -30.56
C ARG A 54 -2.69 10.03 -30.21
N ARG A 55 -3.24 10.90 -31.05
CA ARG A 55 -4.67 11.24 -30.98
C ARG A 55 -5.43 10.26 -31.88
N VAL A 56 -6.52 9.73 -31.34
CA VAL A 56 -7.36 8.74 -32.02
C VAL A 56 -8.80 9.26 -32.16
N TYR A 57 -9.53 8.71 -33.09
CA TYR A 57 -10.96 9.00 -33.23
C TYR A 57 -11.76 8.31 -32.11
N LEU A 58 -13.03 8.71 -31.96
CA LEU A 58 -13.89 8.26 -30.87
C LEU A 58 -14.08 6.74 -30.84
N ASP A 59 -14.13 6.12 -32.00
CA ASP A 59 -14.27 4.68 -32.21
C ASP A 59 -12.98 3.87 -31.96
N GLU A 60 -11.85 4.55 -31.83
CA GLU A 60 -10.54 3.94 -31.50
C GLU A 60 -10.18 4.14 -30.00
N ILE A 61 -11.01 4.83 -29.23
CA ILE A 61 -10.76 5.03 -27.79
C ILE A 61 -11.00 3.70 -27.05
N GLY A 62 -10.03 3.30 -26.20
CA GLY A 62 -10.15 2.11 -25.38
C GLY A 62 -11.25 2.23 -24.30
N GLU A 63 -11.69 1.09 -23.80
CA GLU A 63 -12.70 1.01 -22.75
C GLU A 63 -12.06 0.97 -21.35
N ILE A 64 -12.79 1.48 -20.36
CA ILE A 64 -12.39 1.41 -18.94
C ILE A 64 -13.09 0.23 -18.29
N PHE A 65 -12.31 -0.71 -17.77
CA PHE A 65 -12.81 -1.86 -17.03
C PHE A 65 -12.40 -1.74 -15.56
N TYR A 66 -13.34 -2.03 -14.66
CA TYR A 66 -13.08 -2.12 -13.23
C TYR A 66 -12.97 -3.59 -12.84
N ALA A 67 -11.76 -4.01 -12.45
CA ALA A 67 -11.52 -5.39 -12.04
C ALA A 67 -12.10 -5.64 -10.64
N THR A 68 -13.11 -6.49 -10.52
CA THR A 68 -13.82 -6.79 -9.29
C THR A 68 -13.16 -7.87 -8.42
N GLU A 69 -12.42 -8.81 -9.04
CA GLU A 69 -11.83 -9.97 -8.34
C GLU A 69 -10.41 -9.75 -7.83
N VAL A 70 -9.88 -8.52 -7.92
CA VAL A 70 -8.47 -8.24 -7.61
C VAL A 70 -8.15 -8.54 -6.14
N TYR A 71 -9.05 -8.13 -5.24
CA TYR A 71 -8.87 -8.35 -3.81
C TYR A 71 -8.80 -9.85 -3.47
N GLU A 72 -9.73 -10.64 -3.99
CA GLU A 72 -9.78 -12.08 -3.72
C GLU A 72 -8.54 -12.81 -4.25
N ARG A 73 -8.09 -12.44 -5.46
CA ARG A 73 -6.86 -12.99 -6.04
C ARG A 73 -5.63 -12.61 -5.22
N TYR A 74 -5.57 -11.34 -4.76
CA TYR A 74 -4.47 -10.88 -3.92
C TYR A 74 -4.47 -11.61 -2.58
N SER A 75 -5.62 -11.71 -1.91
CA SER A 75 -5.77 -12.38 -0.62
C SER A 75 -5.32 -13.85 -0.69
N LYS A 76 -5.77 -14.59 -1.70
CA LYS A 76 -5.34 -15.98 -1.91
C LYS A 76 -3.83 -16.09 -2.10
N ALA A 77 -3.24 -15.21 -2.92
CA ALA A 77 -1.81 -15.22 -3.17
C ALA A 77 -1.01 -14.83 -1.93
N PHE A 78 -1.50 -13.88 -1.15
CA PHE A 78 -0.88 -13.45 0.12
C PHE A 78 -0.87 -14.57 1.14
N LEU A 79 -2.02 -15.19 1.39
CA LEU A 79 -2.15 -16.30 2.35
C LEU A 79 -1.33 -17.52 1.94
N ALA A 80 -1.20 -17.79 0.65
CA ALA A 80 -0.34 -18.87 0.14
C ALA A 80 1.17 -18.58 0.31
N ALA A 81 1.56 -17.31 0.49
CA ALA A 81 2.97 -16.91 0.64
C ALA A 81 3.45 -16.89 2.09
N VAL A 82 2.54 -16.98 3.07
CA VAL A 82 2.86 -16.94 4.51
C VAL A 82 2.51 -18.25 5.19
N ASN A 83 3.14 -18.51 6.33
CA ASN A 83 2.80 -19.69 7.14
C ASN A 83 1.59 -19.37 8.03
N VAL A 84 0.39 -19.52 7.48
CA VAL A 84 -0.88 -19.18 8.12
C VAL A 84 -1.10 -20.01 9.39
N GLU A 85 -0.75 -21.30 9.37
CA GLU A 85 -0.92 -22.20 10.51
C GLU A 85 -0.09 -21.74 11.72
N ALA A 86 1.18 -21.42 11.51
CA ALA A 86 2.06 -20.93 12.58
C ALA A 86 1.56 -19.59 13.15
N ILE A 87 1.04 -18.70 12.31
CA ILE A 87 0.48 -17.42 12.76
C ILE A 87 -0.80 -17.65 13.59
N ARG A 88 -1.69 -18.55 13.13
CA ARG A 88 -2.91 -18.90 13.84
C ARG A 88 -2.66 -19.52 15.21
N GLU A 89 -1.68 -20.41 15.30
CA GLU A 89 -1.25 -21.03 16.57
C GLU A 89 -0.68 -20.00 17.54
N ALA A 90 0.13 -19.07 17.03
CA ALA A 90 0.71 -18.01 17.85
C ALA A 90 -0.34 -17.00 18.34
N ASN A 91 -1.45 -16.84 17.62
CA ASN A 91 -2.53 -15.88 17.92
C ASN A 91 -1.98 -14.50 18.40
N PRO A 92 -1.11 -13.84 17.61
CA PRO A 92 -0.40 -12.66 18.07
C PRO A 92 -1.37 -11.48 18.29
N TYR A 93 -1.13 -10.73 19.36
CA TYR A 93 -1.76 -9.42 19.54
C TYR A 93 -0.82 -8.35 18.98
N ILE A 94 -1.28 -7.61 17.97
CA ILE A 94 -0.49 -6.62 17.24
C ILE A 94 -1.22 -5.28 17.17
N VAL A 95 -0.46 -4.20 17.17
CA VAL A 95 -0.98 -2.85 16.87
C VAL A 95 -0.58 -2.50 15.44
N VAL A 96 -1.53 -2.08 14.62
CA VAL A 96 -1.26 -1.66 13.24
C VAL A 96 -1.75 -0.23 13.03
N ASP A 97 -0.82 0.68 12.76
CA ASP A 97 -1.11 2.05 12.33
C ASP A 97 -1.12 2.13 10.80
N PHE A 98 -2.29 2.35 10.24
CA PHE A 98 -2.54 2.38 8.80
C PHE A 98 -2.30 3.75 8.15
N ALA A 99 -1.86 4.74 8.90
CA ALA A 99 -1.56 6.09 8.40
C ALA A 99 -2.72 6.73 7.60
N ASN A 100 -3.96 6.44 7.95
CA ASN A 100 -5.17 6.87 7.23
C ASN A 100 -5.24 6.46 5.75
N ALA A 101 -4.48 5.42 5.36
CA ALA A 101 -4.37 4.93 4.00
C ALA A 101 -5.35 3.77 3.69
N PRO A 102 -5.67 3.51 2.41
CA PRO A 102 -6.55 2.40 2.00
C PRO A 102 -6.03 1.00 2.34
N THR A 103 -4.77 0.86 2.74
CA THR A 103 -4.17 -0.42 3.15
C THR A 103 -4.94 -1.11 4.27
N ALA A 104 -5.66 -0.35 5.11
CA ALA A 104 -6.52 -0.90 6.15
C ALA A 104 -7.63 -1.81 5.60
N GLU A 105 -8.22 -1.45 4.47
CA GLU A 105 -9.29 -2.20 3.82
C GLU A 105 -8.83 -3.57 3.31
N VAL A 106 -7.55 -3.68 2.95
CA VAL A 106 -6.96 -4.90 2.40
C VAL A 106 -6.32 -5.77 3.49
N LEU A 107 -5.53 -5.16 4.38
CA LEU A 107 -4.72 -5.92 5.34
C LEU A 107 -5.53 -6.39 6.56
N THR A 108 -6.47 -5.58 7.06
CA THR A 108 -7.24 -5.95 8.26
C THR A 108 -7.99 -7.28 8.11
N PRO A 109 -8.75 -7.54 7.03
CA PRO A 109 -9.39 -8.84 6.84
C PRO A 109 -8.42 -10.01 6.79
N LEU A 110 -7.24 -9.83 6.18
CA LEU A 110 -6.21 -10.86 6.10
C LEU A 110 -5.63 -11.20 7.48
N LEU A 111 -5.37 -10.19 8.31
CA LEU A 111 -4.90 -10.40 9.68
C LEU A 111 -5.94 -11.13 10.54
N ILE A 112 -7.21 -10.80 10.39
CA ILE A 112 -8.32 -11.49 11.07
C ILE A 112 -8.42 -12.93 10.59
N GLU A 113 -8.30 -13.20 9.29
CA GLU A 113 -8.32 -14.54 8.73
C GLU A 113 -7.16 -15.41 9.26
N MET A 114 -6.01 -14.79 9.53
CA MET A 114 -4.87 -15.43 10.18
C MET A 114 -4.98 -15.53 11.71
N ASN A 115 -6.15 -15.23 12.29
CA ASN A 115 -6.40 -15.27 13.74
C ASN A 115 -5.51 -14.29 14.54
N CYS A 116 -5.06 -13.19 13.96
CA CYS A 116 -4.38 -12.14 14.70
C CYS A 116 -5.39 -11.30 15.48
N ARG A 117 -5.07 -10.96 16.73
CA ARG A 117 -5.76 -9.91 17.47
C ARG A 117 -5.15 -8.58 17.06
N VAL A 118 -5.97 -7.66 16.57
CA VAL A 118 -5.48 -6.40 15.96
C VAL A 118 -6.07 -5.19 16.67
N ALA A 119 -5.22 -4.32 17.18
CA ALA A 119 -5.57 -2.95 17.52
C ALA A 119 -5.24 -2.06 16.31
N ALA A 120 -6.27 -1.61 15.59
CA ALA A 120 -6.12 -0.81 14.39
C ALA A 120 -6.12 0.69 14.72
N LEU A 121 -5.05 1.39 14.36
CA LEU A 121 -4.92 2.83 14.49
C LEU A 121 -5.02 3.49 13.12
N ASN A 122 -5.63 4.66 13.05
CA ASN A 122 -5.73 5.46 11.81
C ASN A 122 -6.22 4.64 10.60
N ALA A 123 -7.16 3.71 10.82
CA ALA A 123 -7.66 2.79 9.80
C ALA A 123 -8.69 3.44 8.86
N ALA A 124 -9.29 4.56 9.24
CA ALA A 124 -10.20 5.29 8.36
C ALA A 124 -9.42 6.07 7.30
N VAL A 125 -9.80 5.91 6.03
CA VAL A 125 -9.18 6.64 4.91
C VAL A 125 -9.43 8.14 5.07
N ASN A 126 -8.35 8.92 5.13
CA ASN A 126 -8.43 10.38 5.22
C ASN A 126 -7.26 11.04 4.46
N GLN A 127 -7.54 11.52 3.26
CA GLN A 127 -6.53 12.14 2.38
C GLN A 127 -5.79 13.31 3.01
N GLN A 128 -6.44 14.09 3.90
CA GLN A 128 -5.82 15.23 4.56
C GLN A 128 -4.79 14.81 5.63
N LYS A 129 -4.88 13.58 6.13
CA LYS A 129 -4.00 13.02 7.17
C LYS A 129 -2.98 12.00 6.64
N MET A 130 -3.03 11.68 5.36
CA MET A 130 -2.08 10.74 4.75
C MET A 130 -0.66 11.30 4.68
N SER A 131 -0.53 12.59 4.37
CA SER A 131 0.78 13.26 4.28
C SER A 131 1.05 13.99 5.58
N ILE A 132 2.14 13.61 6.26
CA ILE A 132 2.54 14.22 7.53
C ILE A 132 4.01 14.66 7.48
N PRO A 133 4.38 15.76 8.17
CA PRO A 133 5.77 16.18 8.28
C PRO A 133 6.64 15.14 8.99
N PRO A 134 7.96 15.10 8.73
CA PRO A 134 8.88 14.15 9.37
C PRO A 134 8.84 14.17 10.90
N GLU A 135 8.66 15.33 11.50
CA GLU A 135 8.55 15.48 12.97
C GLU A 135 7.28 14.82 13.53
N GLU A 136 6.17 14.94 12.81
CA GLU A 136 4.91 14.29 13.18
C GLU A 136 5.00 12.79 12.97
N PHE A 137 5.69 12.35 11.92
CA PHE A 137 5.97 10.94 11.70
C PHE A 137 6.76 10.32 12.87
N GLN A 138 7.82 10.97 13.35
CA GLN A 138 8.57 10.49 14.52
C GLN A 138 7.70 10.43 15.78
N ARG A 139 6.90 11.45 16.03
CA ARG A 139 5.93 11.44 17.15
C ARG A 139 4.94 10.29 17.05
N SER A 140 4.48 9.96 15.85
CA SER A 140 3.56 8.84 15.64
C SER A 140 4.19 7.48 15.96
N LEU A 141 5.48 7.29 15.68
CA LEU A 141 6.20 6.07 16.07
C LEU A 141 6.36 5.98 17.59
N GLN A 142 6.68 7.09 18.27
CA GLN A 142 6.73 7.14 19.73
C GLN A 142 5.37 6.82 20.37
N GLN A 143 4.29 7.36 19.80
CA GLN A 143 2.93 7.03 20.25
C GLN A 143 2.60 5.55 20.04
N LEU A 144 2.99 4.98 18.90
CA LEU A 144 2.83 3.55 18.63
C LEU A 144 3.55 2.71 19.66
N ALA A 145 4.79 3.06 20.02
CA ALA A 145 5.59 2.40 21.04
C ALA A 145 4.87 2.39 22.41
N LEU A 146 4.40 3.56 22.86
CA LEU A 146 3.65 3.66 24.11
C LEU A 146 2.36 2.84 24.11
N ILE A 147 1.65 2.79 22.97
CA ILE A 147 0.43 1.97 22.86
C ILE A 147 0.79 0.48 22.94
N CYS A 148 1.87 0.05 22.29
CA CYS A 148 2.34 -1.34 22.36
C CYS A 148 2.69 -1.75 23.80
N GLU A 149 3.39 -0.90 24.53
CA GLU A 149 3.74 -1.12 25.94
C GLU A 149 2.48 -1.24 26.81
N VAL A 150 1.53 -0.28 26.68
CA VAL A 150 0.29 -0.26 27.48
C VAL A 150 -0.61 -1.47 27.18
N LEU A 151 -0.67 -1.90 25.92
CA LEU A 151 -1.50 -3.02 25.49
C LEU A 151 -0.79 -4.38 25.63
N GLU A 152 0.49 -4.39 26.05
CA GLU A 152 1.33 -5.59 26.13
C GLU A 152 1.29 -6.40 24.81
N THR A 153 1.46 -5.71 23.68
CA THR A 153 1.39 -6.35 22.38
C THR A 153 2.75 -6.91 21.95
N ALA A 154 2.75 -7.97 21.16
CA ALA A 154 3.97 -8.60 20.68
C ALA A 154 4.78 -7.66 19.76
N ILE A 155 4.08 -6.80 18.98
CA ILE A 155 4.68 -5.93 18.00
C ILE A 155 3.73 -4.79 17.59
N GLY A 156 4.28 -3.64 17.33
CA GLY A 156 3.61 -2.51 16.68
C GLY A 156 4.12 -2.29 15.26
N VAL A 157 3.23 -2.03 14.35
CA VAL A 157 3.55 -1.83 12.95
C VAL A 157 2.91 -0.53 12.45
N ARG A 158 3.69 0.34 11.82
CA ARG A 158 3.18 1.47 11.05
C ARG A 158 3.47 1.25 9.58
N LEU A 159 2.43 1.39 8.75
CA LEU A 159 2.57 1.36 7.30
C LEU A 159 2.78 2.79 6.76
N ASP A 160 3.48 2.91 5.64
CA ASP A 160 3.43 4.14 4.87
C ASP A 160 2.14 4.22 4.05
N VAL A 161 1.86 5.41 3.51
CA VAL A 161 0.64 5.67 2.74
C VAL A 161 0.50 4.77 1.49
N GLY A 162 1.63 4.35 0.93
CA GLY A 162 1.67 3.45 -0.23
C GLY A 162 1.59 1.97 0.13
N GLY A 163 1.68 1.61 1.43
CA GLY A 163 1.79 0.22 1.86
C GLY A 163 3.09 -0.47 1.45
N GLU A 164 4.13 0.30 1.12
CA GLU A 164 5.41 -0.21 0.61
C GLU A 164 6.48 -0.32 1.69
N ARG A 165 6.38 0.49 2.73
CA ARG A 165 7.31 0.52 3.85
C ARG A 165 6.59 0.15 5.13
N VAL A 166 7.28 -0.63 5.93
CA VAL A 166 6.82 -1.08 7.24
C VAL A 166 7.82 -0.58 8.27
N PHE A 167 7.32 0.16 9.26
CA PHE A 167 8.08 0.59 10.43
C PHE A 167 7.62 -0.25 11.60
N VAL A 168 8.55 -0.84 12.30
CA VAL A 168 8.28 -1.83 13.35
C VAL A 168 8.74 -1.28 14.68
N VAL A 169 7.91 -1.47 15.69
CA VAL A 169 8.19 -1.19 17.09
C VAL A 169 8.05 -2.51 17.84
N ASP A 170 9.03 -2.88 18.64
CA ASP A 170 8.99 -4.09 19.45
C ASP A 170 8.28 -3.85 20.81
N ASP A 171 8.30 -4.85 21.68
CA ASP A 171 7.70 -4.81 23.02
C ASP A 171 8.40 -3.86 24.01
N ARG A 172 9.48 -3.21 23.59
CA ARG A 172 10.26 -2.26 24.38
C ARG A 172 10.17 -0.82 23.88
N GLY A 173 9.51 -0.61 22.74
CA GLY A 173 9.28 0.70 22.12
C GLY A 173 10.35 1.11 21.10
#